data_9f8b753bc45037f4f76d8a26f7531018
#
_entry.id   9f8b753bc45037f4f76d8a26f7531018
#
_cell.length_a   1.000
_cell.length_b   1.000
_cell.length_c   1.000
_cell.angle_alpha   90.00
_cell.angle_beta   90.00
_cell.angle_gamma   90.00
#
_symmetry.space_group_name_H-M   'P 1'
#
loop_
_entity.id
_entity.type
_entity.pdbx_description
1 polymer ?
#
loop_
_entity_poly.entity_id
_entity_poly.type
_entity_poly.pdbx_seq_one_letter_code
_entity_poly.pdbx_strand_id
1 'polypeptide(L)'
;MVKLYGFASSTCTRLVALVCKEKDISYELIPVNLAKGEHKHPGFVANQPFGQVPYIDDDGFILYESRAIARYLIKKYPNQGAPLIPSDPKAEALFEQAASIESFNFTAFVAPIVAERVFNPRRGLQPNEERVSELLANLQPKLDAYDLILSKQKYLAGDSVTLADLAHLPYGTAFYGAGFAEVFESRPHLARWWKDISNRPAWLAVKDGA
;
A
#
# COMPACT_ATOMS: atom_id res chain seq x y z
N MET A 1 -13.48 19.18 -0.21
CA MET A 1 -12.81 18.20 -1.13
C MET A 1 -11.45 17.86 -0.54
N VAL A 2 -11.13 16.57 -0.44
CA VAL A 2 -9.86 16.10 0.15
C VAL A 2 -8.68 16.56 -0.70
N LYS A 3 -7.71 17.26 -0.09
CA LYS A 3 -6.43 17.58 -0.72
C LYS A 3 -5.39 16.54 -0.29
N LEU A 4 -4.78 15.86 -1.25
CA LEU A 4 -3.76 14.84 -1.04
C LEU A 4 -2.39 15.42 -1.38
N TYR A 5 -1.61 15.77 -0.37
CA TYR A 5 -0.24 16.27 -0.53
C TYR A 5 0.71 15.09 -0.71
N GLY A 6 1.22 14.90 -1.91
CA GLY A 6 1.97 13.69 -2.21
C GLY A 6 2.78 13.76 -3.50
N PHE A 7 3.58 12.73 -3.70
CA PHE A 7 4.29 12.52 -4.95
C PHE A 7 3.59 11.41 -5.73
N ALA A 8 3.17 11.67 -6.96
CA ALA A 8 2.31 10.78 -7.74
C ALA A 8 2.82 9.33 -7.82
N SER A 9 4.14 9.13 -7.95
CA SER A 9 4.75 7.79 -8.03
C SER A 9 5.08 7.17 -6.65
N SER A 10 4.79 7.85 -5.54
CA SER A 10 5.00 7.29 -4.19
C SER A 10 4.05 6.13 -3.94
N THR A 11 4.57 5.02 -3.44
CA THR A 11 3.77 3.85 -3.02
C THR A 11 2.70 4.24 -2.00
N CYS A 12 3.05 5.05 -1.00
CA CYS A 12 2.12 5.49 0.04
C CYS A 12 1.07 6.48 -0.49
N THR A 13 1.43 7.38 -1.44
CA THR A 13 0.48 8.30 -2.07
C THR A 13 -0.52 7.51 -2.92
N ARG A 14 -0.04 6.52 -3.70
CA ARG A 14 -0.90 5.64 -4.51
C ARG A 14 -1.85 4.79 -3.66
N LEU A 15 -1.47 4.39 -2.44
CA LEU A 15 -2.41 3.71 -1.54
C LEU A 15 -3.61 4.58 -1.18
N VAL A 16 -3.38 5.85 -0.87
CA VAL A 16 -4.47 6.79 -0.56
C VAL A 16 -5.33 7.05 -1.80
N ALA A 17 -4.70 7.29 -2.95
CA ALA A 17 -5.39 7.48 -4.21
C ALA A 17 -6.24 6.25 -4.60
N LEU A 18 -5.70 5.03 -4.42
CA LEU A 18 -6.43 3.78 -4.62
C LEU A 18 -7.69 3.73 -3.77
N VAL A 19 -7.59 4.04 -2.47
CA VAL A 19 -8.76 4.06 -1.58
C VAL A 19 -9.78 5.11 -2.03
N CYS A 20 -9.32 6.28 -2.46
CA CYS A 20 -10.23 7.29 -3.03
C CYS A 20 -10.98 6.74 -4.26
N LYS A 21 -10.30 6.01 -5.15
CA LYS A 21 -10.93 5.38 -6.33
C LYS A 21 -11.89 4.27 -5.96
N GLU A 22 -11.54 3.39 -5.02
CA GLU A 22 -12.42 2.31 -4.54
C GLU A 22 -13.68 2.84 -3.82
N LYS A 23 -13.58 4.03 -3.26
CA LYS A 23 -14.65 4.69 -2.50
C LYS A 23 -15.38 5.79 -3.29
N ASP A 24 -15.06 6.00 -4.57
CA ASP A 24 -15.60 7.09 -5.39
C ASP A 24 -15.45 8.47 -4.72
N ILE A 25 -14.33 8.68 -4.00
CA ILE A 25 -14.01 9.95 -3.34
C ILE A 25 -13.24 10.84 -4.29
N SER A 26 -13.76 12.05 -4.56
CA SER A 26 -13.03 13.08 -5.27
C SER A 26 -11.91 13.66 -4.40
N TYR A 27 -10.72 13.75 -4.95
CA TYR A 27 -9.56 14.38 -4.29
C TYR A 27 -8.77 15.23 -5.27
N GLU A 28 -8.03 16.20 -4.73
CA GLU A 28 -7.05 17.00 -5.46
C GLU A 28 -5.65 16.57 -5.05
N LEU A 29 -4.84 16.11 -6.00
CA LEU A 29 -3.42 15.84 -5.72
C LEU A 29 -2.63 17.15 -5.73
N ILE A 30 -2.07 17.52 -4.58
CA ILE A 30 -1.12 18.62 -4.45
C ILE A 30 0.30 18.04 -4.55
N PRO A 31 1.01 18.29 -5.65
CA PRO A 31 2.28 17.63 -5.90
C PRO A 31 3.38 18.12 -4.96
N VAL A 32 4.12 17.19 -4.38
CA VAL A 32 5.30 17.43 -3.51
C VAL A 32 6.55 16.92 -4.21
N ASN A 33 7.47 17.80 -4.57
CA ASN A 33 8.69 17.43 -5.27
C ASN A 33 9.74 16.88 -4.32
N LEU A 34 9.87 15.54 -4.29
CA LEU A 34 10.84 14.86 -3.42
C LEU A 34 12.29 15.14 -3.83
N ALA A 35 12.55 15.31 -5.13
CA ALA A 35 13.90 15.59 -5.63
C ALA A 35 14.40 16.99 -5.21
N LYS A 36 13.48 17.96 -5.06
CA LYS A 36 13.78 19.30 -4.52
C LYS A 36 13.75 19.35 -2.98
N GLY A 37 13.44 18.23 -2.31
CA GLY A 37 13.38 18.19 -0.85
C GLY A 37 12.17 18.91 -0.24
N GLU A 38 11.10 19.21 -1.00
CA GLU A 38 9.93 19.96 -0.53
C GLU A 38 9.28 19.33 0.70
N HIS A 39 9.31 17.99 0.80
CA HIS A 39 8.84 17.22 1.97
C HIS A 39 9.67 17.47 3.24
N LYS A 40 10.82 18.14 3.15
CA LYS A 40 11.69 18.51 4.29
C LYS A 40 11.60 20.00 4.66
N HIS A 41 10.87 20.80 3.89
CA HIS A 41 10.67 22.21 4.20
C HIS A 41 9.84 22.40 5.47
N PRO A 42 10.11 23.44 6.28
CA PRO A 42 9.38 23.69 7.53
C PRO A 42 7.87 23.72 7.38
N GLY A 43 7.34 24.31 6.29
CA GLY A 43 5.91 24.39 6.03
C GLY A 43 5.26 23.02 5.76
N PHE A 44 5.99 22.07 5.20
CA PHE A 44 5.52 20.67 5.03
C PHE A 44 5.64 19.91 6.35
N VAL A 45 6.78 20.04 7.03
CA VAL A 45 7.07 19.33 8.29
C VAL A 45 6.11 19.76 9.41
N ALA A 46 5.59 20.98 9.37
CA ALA A 46 4.56 21.44 10.29
C ALA A 46 3.27 20.59 10.25
N ASN A 47 2.95 20.01 9.07
CA ASN A 47 1.79 19.15 8.85
C ASN A 47 2.15 17.65 8.93
N GLN A 48 3.38 17.28 8.54
CA GLN A 48 3.87 15.91 8.55
C GLN A 48 5.28 15.86 9.16
N PRO A 49 5.39 15.67 10.48
CA PRO A 49 6.64 15.82 11.23
C PRO A 49 7.81 14.93 10.80
N PHE A 50 7.51 13.78 10.19
CA PHE A 50 8.54 12.87 9.66
C PHE A 50 9.11 13.32 8.31
N GLY A 51 8.51 14.35 7.68
CA GLY A 51 8.90 14.80 6.35
C GLY A 51 8.78 13.68 5.32
N GLN A 52 7.63 13.04 5.26
CA GLN A 52 7.27 11.94 4.34
C GLN A 52 5.96 12.24 3.63
N VAL A 53 5.75 11.63 2.47
CA VAL A 53 4.49 11.71 1.74
C VAL A 53 3.72 10.39 1.89
N PRO A 54 2.36 10.45 1.89
CA PRO A 54 1.51 11.63 1.83
C PRO A 54 1.08 12.15 3.21
N TYR A 55 0.44 13.33 3.21
CA TYR A 55 -0.58 13.72 4.18
C TYR A 55 -1.82 14.23 3.44
N ILE A 56 -2.95 14.31 4.13
CA ILE A 56 -4.17 14.95 3.60
C ILE A 56 -4.53 16.20 4.41
N ASP A 57 -5.21 17.13 3.73
CA ASP A 57 -5.99 18.20 4.34
C ASP A 57 -7.45 17.99 3.92
N ASP A 58 -8.30 17.70 4.88
CA ASP A 58 -9.72 17.51 4.69
C ASP A 58 -10.48 18.61 5.42
N ASP A 59 -10.62 19.75 4.72
CA ASP A 59 -11.26 20.96 5.25
C ASP A 59 -10.65 21.44 6.59
N GLY A 60 -9.30 21.46 6.68
CA GLY A 60 -8.53 21.87 7.85
C GLY A 60 -8.15 20.73 8.79
N PHE A 61 -8.68 19.53 8.59
CA PHE A 61 -8.24 18.33 9.31
C PHE A 61 -7.02 17.72 8.62
N ILE A 62 -5.86 17.85 9.25
CA ILE A 62 -4.60 17.30 8.76
C ILE A 62 -4.41 15.88 9.29
N LEU A 63 -4.13 14.93 8.40
CA LEU A 63 -3.85 13.55 8.77
C LEU A 63 -2.69 13.00 7.91
N TYR A 64 -1.76 12.33 8.54
CA TYR A 64 -0.66 11.61 7.89
C TYR A 64 -0.68 10.12 8.27
N GLU A 65 0.27 9.32 7.76
CA GLU A 65 0.28 7.87 7.71
C GLU A 65 -0.76 7.30 6.72
N SER A 66 -0.27 6.80 5.59
CA SER A 66 -1.14 6.36 4.47
C SER A 66 -2.20 5.33 4.88
N ARG A 67 -1.87 4.43 5.81
CA ARG A 67 -2.83 3.43 6.33
C ARG A 67 -3.86 4.04 7.26
N ALA A 68 -3.50 5.06 8.04
CA ALA A 68 -4.43 5.80 8.87
C ALA A 68 -5.38 6.66 8.00
N ILE A 69 -4.83 7.34 6.99
CA ILE A 69 -5.61 8.11 6.00
C ILE A 69 -6.61 7.20 5.30
N ALA A 70 -6.18 6.03 4.83
CA ALA A 70 -7.04 5.06 4.18
C ALA A 70 -8.23 4.64 5.07
N ARG A 71 -7.96 4.28 6.34
CA ARG A 71 -9.02 3.93 7.31
C ARG A 71 -9.97 5.10 7.57
N TYR A 72 -9.43 6.30 7.75
CA TYR A 72 -10.23 7.51 7.96
C TYR A 72 -11.20 7.74 6.79
N LEU A 73 -10.70 7.71 5.56
CA LEU A 73 -11.51 7.94 4.36
C LEU A 73 -12.59 6.87 4.21
N ILE A 74 -12.28 5.59 4.43
CA ILE A 74 -13.26 4.51 4.38
C ILE A 74 -14.37 4.72 5.42
N LYS A 75 -14.01 5.08 6.66
CA LYS A 75 -14.98 5.31 7.74
C LYS A 75 -15.78 6.60 7.55
N LYS A 76 -15.19 7.64 6.96
CA LYS A 76 -15.90 8.90 6.65
C LYS A 76 -16.96 8.74 5.56
N TYR A 77 -16.72 7.85 4.61
CA TYR A 77 -17.62 7.62 3.48
C TYR A 77 -18.18 6.17 3.48
N PRO A 78 -18.96 5.76 4.51
CA PRO A 78 -19.34 4.37 4.69
C PRO A 78 -20.27 3.84 3.59
N ASN A 79 -21.11 4.71 3.01
CA ASN A 79 -22.21 4.34 2.10
C ASN A 79 -21.86 4.50 0.62
N GLN A 80 -20.60 4.76 0.25
CA GLN A 80 -20.21 4.87 -1.15
C GLN A 80 -19.02 3.97 -1.48
N GLY A 81 -18.95 3.49 -2.72
CA GLY A 81 -17.90 2.60 -3.20
C GLY A 81 -17.83 1.26 -2.45
N ALA A 82 -16.66 0.64 -2.49
CA ALA A 82 -16.45 -0.69 -1.90
C ALA A 82 -16.43 -0.66 -0.35
N PRO A 83 -17.07 -1.63 0.34
CA PRO A 83 -17.00 -1.76 1.80
C PRO A 83 -15.67 -2.44 2.21
N LEU A 84 -14.61 -1.63 2.35
CA LEU A 84 -13.24 -2.11 2.55
C LEU A 84 -12.86 -2.41 4.00
N ILE A 85 -13.70 -2.05 4.96
CA ILE A 85 -13.56 -2.39 6.39
C ILE A 85 -14.90 -2.95 6.86
N PRO A 86 -14.93 -4.18 7.39
CA PRO A 86 -16.16 -4.76 7.95
C PRO A 86 -16.65 -3.99 9.18
N SER A 87 -17.97 -4.04 9.44
CA SER A 87 -18.59 -3.42 10.63
C SER A 87 -18.96 -4.44 11.72
N ASP A 88 -19.02 -5.73 11.40
CA ASP A 88 -19.20 -6.78 12.39
C ASP A 88 -17.91 -6.94 13.23
N PRO A 89 -17.97 -7.00 14.56
CA PRO A 89 -16.78 -7.02 15.40
C PRO A 89 -15.82 -8.19 15.15
N LYS A 90 -16.32 -9.38 14.79
CA LYS A 90 -15.47 -10.54 14.47
C LYS A 90 -14.81 -10.38 13.11
N ALA A 91 -15.57 -9.91 12.12
CA ALA A 91 -15.04 -9.63 10.80
C ALA A 91 -14.03 -8.46 10.83
N GLU A 92 -14.29 -7.41 11.64
CA GLU A 92 -13.32 -6.31 11.83
C GLU A 92 -12.03 -6.83 12.51
N ALA A 93 -12.13 -7.73 13.48
CA ALA A 93 -10.96 -8.35 14.11
C ALA A 93 -10.12 -9.17 13.12
N LEU A 94 -10.74 -9.92 12.20
CA LEU A 94 -10.07 -10.64 11.13
C LEU A 94 -9.42 -9.67 10.11
N PHE A 95 -10.09 -8.58 9.81
CA PHE A 95 -9.51 -7.50 9.00
C PHE A 95 -8.27 -6.88 9.66
N GLU A 96 -8.31 -6.53 10.94
CA GLU A 96 -7.15 -5.97 11.66
C GLU A 96 -6.01 -6.99 11.80
N GLN A 97 -6.32 -8.28 11.95
CA GLN A 97 -5.32 -9.35 11.87
C GLN A 97 -4.64 -9.34 10.49
N ALA A 98 -5.40 -9.31 9.40
CA ALA A 98 -4.87 -9.28 8.05
C ALA A 98 -4.06 -8.00 7.76
N ALA A 99 -4.49 -6.84 8.27
CA ALA A 99 -3.76 -5.58 8.16
C ALA A 99 -2.44 -5.59 8.94
N SER A 100 -2.42 -6.28 10.10
CA SER A 100 -1.18 -6.50 10.86
C SER A 100 -0.23 -7.45 10.12
N ILE A 101 -0.76 -8.53 9.52
CA ILE A 101 0.02 -9.44 8.67
C ILE A 101 0.65 -8.66 7.50
N GLU A 102 -0.10 -7.81 6.82
CA GLU A 102 0.42 -6.96 5.75
C GLU A 102 1.62 -6.13 6.23
N SER A 103 1.48 -5.45 7.34
CA SER A 103 2.50 -4.53 7.84
C SER A 103 3.77 -5.25 8.30
N PHE A 104 3.63 -6.36 9.05
CA PHE A 104 4.74 -7.02 9.73
C PHE A 104 5.30 -8.24 8.98
N ASN A 105 4.54 -8.83 8.08
CA ASN A 105 4.96 -10.05 7.36
C ASN A 105 5.08 -9.86 5.84
N PHE A 106 4.71 -8.70 5.31
CA PHE A 106 4.88 -8.35 3.90
C PHE A 106 5.66 -7.04 3.74
N THR A 107 5.09 -5.91 4.10
CA THR A 107 5.71 -4.59 3.86
C THR A 107 7.04 -4.45 4.60
N ALA A 108 7.21 -5.02 5.80
CA ALA A 108 8.48 -5.01 6.54
C ALA A 108 9.67 -5.61 5.74
N PHE A 109 9.40 -6.52 4.80
CA PHE A 109 10.41 -7.16 3.96
C PHE A 109 10.42 -6.58 2.54
N VAL A 110 9.24 -6.39 1.95
CA VAL A 110 9.12 -5.94 0.56
C VAL A 110 9.54 -4.49 0.38
N ALA A 111 9.20 -3.60 1.31
CA ALA A 111 9.57 -2.19 1.19
C ALA A 111 11.09 -1.94 1.15
N PRO A 112 11.93 -2.56 2.02
CA PRO A 112 13.38 -2.42 1.90
C PRO A 112 13.96 -3.09 0.64
N ILE A 113 13.40 -4.22 0.15
CA ILE A 113 13.81 -4.80 -1.15
C ILE A 113 13.52 -3.81 -2.30
N VAL A 114 12.33 -3.21 -2.31
CA VAL A 114 11.96 -2.18 -3.30
C VAL A 114 12.85 -0.95 -3.16
N ALA A 115 13.24 -0.57 -1.95
CA ALA A 115 14.18 0.52 -1.74
C ALA A 115 15.52 0.23 -2.42
N GLU A 116 16.09 -0.97 -2.23
CA GLU A 116 17.35 -1.38 -2.85
C GLU A 116 17.24 -1.50 -4.38
N ARG A 117 16.21 -2.18 -4.89
CA ARG A 117 16.11 -2.55 -6.31
C ARG A 117 15.47 -1.49 -7.20
N VAL A 118 14.68 -0.58 -6.63
CA VAL A 118 13.92 0.42 -7.40
C VAL A 118 14.32 1.85 -7.02
N PHE A 119 14.36 2.19 -5.73
CA PHE A 119 14.55 3.59 -5.32
C PHE A 119 16.02 4.00 -5.29
N ASN A 120 16.92 3.14 -4.81
CA ASN A 120 18.35 3.43 -4.78
C ASN A 120 18.93 3.64 -6.18
N PRO A 121 18.66 2.78 -7.19
CA PRO A 121 19.12 3.04 -8.57
C PRO A 121 18.63 4.36 -9.16
N ARG A 122 17.38 4.75 -8.87
CA ARG A 122 16.85 6.06 -9.32
C ARG A 122 17.57 7.26 -8.70
N ARG A 123 18.26 7.04 -7.58
CA ARG A 123 19.11 8.04 -6.90
C ARG A 123 20.59 7.91 -7.26
N GLY A 124 20.95 7.03 -8.21
CA GLY A 124 22.34 6.74 -8.60
C GLY A 124 23.11 5.88 -7.60
N LEU A 125 22.42 5.22 -6.66
CA LEU A 125 23.02 4.33 -5.67
C LEU A 125 22.98 2.88 -6.16
N GLN A 126 23.99 2.08 -5.80
CA GLN A 126 24.02 0.66 -6.11
C GLN A 126 23.15 -0.12 -5.09
N PRO A 127 22.38 -1.11 -5.54
CA PRO A 127 21.65 -2.00 -4.64
C PRO A 127 22.58 -2.80 -3.74
N ASN A 128 22.21 -3.00 -2.49
CA ASN A 128 22.86 -3.96 -1.60
C ASN A 128 22.25 -5.36 -1.81
N GLU A 129 22.91 -6.18 -2.64
CA GLU A 129 22.42 -7.51 -3.04
C GLU A 129 22.40 -8.52 -1.88
N GLU A 130 23.35 -8.43 -0.96
CA GLU A 130 23.38 -9.28 0.23
C GLU A 130 22.14 -9.04 1.10
N ARG A 131 21.82 -7.76 1.35
CA ARG A 131 20.61 -7.37 2.08
C ARG A 131 19.34 -7.80 1.37
N VAL A 132 19.27 -7.67 0.03
CA VAL A 132 18.13 -8.15 -0.77
C VAL A 132 17.96 -9.66 -0.60
N SER A 133 19.06 -10.42 -0.66
CA SER A 133 19.03 -11.88 -0.52
C SER A 133 18.56 -12.30 0.87
N GLU A 134 19.04 -11.65 1.93
CA GLU A 134 18.60 -11.89 3.32
C GLU A 134 17.10 -11.62 3.48
N LEU A 135 16.64 -10.47 3.01
CA LEU A 135 15.22 -10.08 3.10
C LEU A 135 14.31 -11.04 2.31
N LEU A 136 14.74 -11.49 1.13
CA LEU A 136 14.03 -12.50 0.36
C LEU A 136 13.96 -13.84 1.08
N ALA A 137 15.05 -14.31 1.68
CA ALA A 137 15.06 -15.54 2.44
C ALA A 137 14.10 -15.49 3.64
N ASN A 138 14.01 -14.33 4.30
CA ASN A 138 13.07 -14.11 5.40
C ASN A 138 11.62 -13.94 4.94
N LEU A 139 11.38 -13.44 3.71
CA LEU A 139 10.04 -13.27 3.13
C LEU A 139 9.42 -14.59 2.69
N GLN A 140 10.20 -15.52 2.13
CA GLN A 140 9.70 -16.78 1.55
C GLN A 140 8.75 -17.54 2.50
N PRO A 141 9.14 -17.88 3.77
CA PRO A 141 8.24 -18.60 4.68
C PRO A 141 6.99 -17.79 5.06
N LYS A 142 7.04 -16.45 4.98
CA LYS A 142 5.86 -15.61 5.19
C LYS A 142 4.86 -15.81 4.05
N LEU A 143 5.35 -15.82 2.80
CA LEU A 143 4.48 -16.04 1.63
C LEU A 143 3.93 -17.47 1.56
N ASP A 144 4.62 -18.46 2.11
CA ASP A 144 4.05 -19.81 2.30
C ASP A 144 2.86 -19.78 3.26
N ALA A 145 2.93 -18.97 4.33
CA ALA A 145 1.81 -18.75 5.23
C ALA A 145 0.64 -17.99 4.55
N TYR A 146 0.94 -17.02 3.68
CA TYR A 146 -0.10 -16.38 2.83
C TYR A 146 -0.80 -17.38 1.93
N ASP A 147 -0.05 -18.25 1.25
CA ASP A 147 -0.63 -19.27 0.37
C ASP A 147 -1.54 -20.22 1.15
N LEU A 148 -1.12 -20.63 2.36
CA LEU A 148 -1.94 -21.44 3.27
C LEU A 148 -3.23 -20.72 3.72
N ILE A 149 -3.18 -19.42 4.03
CA ILE A 149 -4.38 -18.63 4.37
C ILE A 149 -5.31 -18.58 3.17
N LEU A 150 -4.77 -18.21 2.00
CA LEU A 150 -5.51 -18.04 0.76
C LEU A 150 -6.01 -19.34 0.13
N SER A 151 -5.50 -20.51 0.57
CA SER A 151 -6.05 -21.81 0.19
C SER A 151 -7.41 -22.08 0.85
N LYS A 152 -7.73 -21.39 1.96
CA LYS A 152 -8.95 -21.60 2.74
C LYS A 152 -10.00 -20.52 2.52
N GLN A 153 -9.62 -19.39 1.96
CA GLN A 153 -10.49 -18.23 1.76
C GLN A 153 -10.05 -17.41 0.54
N LYS A 154 -10.94 -16.55 0.06
CA LYS A 154 -10.69 -15.81 -1.18
C LYS A 154 -9.69 -14.67 -0.98
N TYR A 155 -9.80 -13.93 0.13
CA TYR A 155 -8.97 -12.78 0.51
C TYR A 155 -8.41 -12.96 1.92
N LEU A 156 -7.53 -12.05 2.35
CA LEU A 156 -6.79 -12.18 3.61
C LEU A 156 -7.67 -12.10 4.88
N ALA A 157 -8.84 -11.47 4.79
CA ALA A 157 -9.79 -11.37 5.90
C ALA A 157 -11.10 -12.16 5.68
N GLY A 158 -11.17 -13.05 4.66
CA GLY A 158 -12.35 -13.85 4.32
C GLY A 158 -12.70 -13.81 2.84
N ASP A 159 -14.00 -13.73 2.51
CA ASP A 159 -14.48 -13.86 1.12
C ASP A 159 -14.66 -12.53 0.39
N SER A 160 -14.49 -11.41 1.07
CA SER A 160 -14.58 -10.07 0.51
C SER A 160 -13.24 -9.34 0.58
N VAL A 161 -12.91 -8.57 -0.47
CA VAL A 161 -11.73 -7.73 -0.49
C VAL A 161 -11.82 -6.66 0.59
N THR A 162 -10.71 -6.42 1.28
CA THR A 162 -10.59 -5.39 2.32
C THR A 162 -9.40 -4.46 2.04
N LEU A 163 -9.28 -3.39 2.83
CA LEU A 163 -8.10 -2.54 2.80
C LEU A 163 -6.81 -3.33 3.08
N ALA A 164 -6.86 -4.42 3.85
CA ALA A 164 -5.70 -5.26 4.12
C ALA A 164 -5.13 -5.86 2.82
N ASP A 165 -6.00 -6.31 1.90
CA ASP A 165 -5.58 -6.81 0.59
C ASP A 165 -4.99 -5.70 -0.28
N LEU A 166 -5.68 -4.56 -0.34
CA LEU A 166 -5.31 -3.43 -1.19
C LEU A 166 -3.99 -2.76 -0.78
N ALA A 167 -3.64 -2.79 0.51
CA ALA A 167 -2.41 -2.21 1.03
C ALA A 167 -1.14 -2.88 0.46
N HIS A 168 -1.26 -4.12 -0.03
CA HIS A 168 -0.16 -4.82 -0.69
C HIS A 168 0.20 -4.26 -2.07
N LEU A 169 -0.79 -3.66 -2.78
CA LEU A 169 -0.67 -3.32 -4.20
C LEU A 169 0.50 -2.39 -4.53
N PRO A 170 0.71 -1.26 -3.82
CA PRO A 170 1.76 -0.33 -4.23
C PRO A 170 3.17 -0.90 -4.13
N TYR A 171 3.51 -1.52 -3.00
CA TYR A 171 4.82 -2.14 -2.82
C TYR A 171 4.94 -3.47 -3.56
N GLY A 172 3.90 -4.28 -3.56
CA GLY A 172 3.88 -5.56 -4.28
C GLY A 172 4.05 -5.38 -5.79
N THR A 173 3.42 -4.36 -6.40
CA THR A 173 3.60 -4.08 -7.83
C THR A 173 5.04 -3.62 -8.13
N ALA A 174 5.63 -2.80 -7.27
CA ALA A 174 7.02 -2.39 -7.43
C ALA A 174 7.99 -3.58 -7.27
N PHE A 175 7.72 -4.47 -6.33
CA PHE A 175 8.48 -5.70 -6.09
C PHE A 175 8.35 -6.67 -7.28
N TYR A 176 7.12 -6.91 -7.75
CA TYR A 176 6.85 -7.73 -8.92
C TYR A 176 7.59 -7.22 -10.16
N GLY A 177 7.51 -5.91 -10.43
CA GLY A 177 8.20 -5.26 -11.55
C GLY A 177 9.73 -5.18 -11.40
N ALA A 178 10.27 -5.36 -10.20
CA ALA A 178 11.71 -5.43 -9.94
C ALA A 178 12.33 -6.81 -10.23
N GLY A 179 11.58 -7.74 -10.83
CA GLY A 179 12.05 -9.07 -11.22
C GLY A 179 11.73 -10.17 -10.22
N PHE A 180 10.85 -9.93 -9.25
CA PHE A 180 10.46 -10.92 -8.23
C PHE A 180 9.07 -11.53 -8.45
N ALA A 181 8.58 -11.55 -9.71
CA ALA A 181 7.27 -12.12 -10.08
C ALA A 181 7.13 -13.58 -9.64
N GLU A 182 8.15 -14.40 -9.87
CA GLU A 182 8.19 -15.82 -9.53
C GLU A 182 7.91 -16.09 -8.05
N VAL A 183 8.27 -15.14 -7.17
CA VAL A 183 8.03 -15.25 -5.72
C VAL A 183 6.54 -15.34 -5.39
N PHE A 184 5.67 -14.69 -6.19
CA PHE A 184 4.22 -14.83 -6.09
C PHE A 184 3.70 -16.01 -6.92
N GLU A 185 4.20 -16.17 -8.15
CA GLU A 185 3.67 -17.10 -9.16
C GLU A 185 3.91 -18.56 -8.81
N SER A 186 4.97 -18.87 -8.05
CA SER A 186 5.26 -20.22 -7.56
C SER A 186 4.27 -20.75 -6.51
N ARG A 187 3.36 -19.89 -6.02
CA ARG A 187 2.37 -20.20 -4.97
C ARG A 187 0.95 -20.03 -5.54
N PRO A 188 0.20 -21.11 -5.80
CA PRO A 188 -1.02 -21.05 -6.60
C PRO A 188 -2.12 -20.17 -6.01
N HIS A 189 -2.32 -20.18 -4.68
CA HIS A 189 -3.36 -19.39 -4.03
C HIS A 189 -2.94 -17.93 -3.89
N LEU A 190 -1.68 -17.66 -3.61
CA LEU A 190 -1.09 -16.32 -3.61
C LEU A 190 -1.13 -15.70 -5.01
N ALA A 191 -0.77 -16.46 -6.05
CA ALA A 191 -0.82 -16.02 -7.45
C ALA A 191 -2.25 -15.66 -7.89
N ARG A 192 -3.24 -16.51 -7.53
CA ARG A 192 -4.66 -16.24 -7.79
C ARG A 192 -5.11 -14.94 -7.13
N TRP A 193 -4.82 -14.76 -5.83
CA TRP A 193 -5.18 -13.57 -5.09
C TRP A 193 -4.49 -12.32 -5.64
N TRP A 194 -3.18 -12.39 -5.91
CA TRP A 194 -2.42 -11.28 -6.49
C TRP A 194 -3.00 -10.85 -7.84
N LYS A 195 -3.31 -11.80 -8.71
CA LYS A 195 -3.96 -11.54 -9.99
C LYS A 195 -5.30 -10.84 -9.82
N ASP A 196 -6.10 -11.26 -8.86
CA ASP A 196 -7.42 -10.69 -8.61
C ASP A 196 -7.31 -9.22 -8.14
N ILE A 197 -6.51 -8.94 -7.11
CA ILE A 197 -6.39 -7.59 -6.58
C ILE A 197 -5.65 -6.64 -7.52
N SER A 198 -4.62 -7.09 -8.23
CA SER A 198 -3.82 -6.25 -9.14
C SER A 198 -4.56 -5.85 -10.43
N ASN A 199 -5.65 -6.53 -10.78
CA ASN A 199 -6.50 -6.19 -11.92
C ASN A 199 -7.74 -5.37 -11.55
N ARG A 200 -7.86 -4.92 -10.31
CA ARG A 200 -8.99 -4.05 -9.91
C ARG A 200 -8.94 -2.72 -10.65
N PRO A 201 -10.09 -2.26 -11.21
CA PRO A 201 -10.12 -1.00 -11.97
C PRO A 201 -9.57 0.20 -11.21
N ALA A 202 -9.85 0.30 -9.91
CA ALA A 202 -9.33 1.36 -9.05
C ALA A 202 -7.79 1.35 -8.96
N TRP A 203 -7.17 0.16 -8.88
CA TRP A 203 -5.71 0.03 -8.91
C TRP A 203 -5.14 0.40 -10.28
N LEU A 204 -5.72 -0.11 -11.35
CA LEU A 204 -5.28 0.18 -12.71
C LEU A 204 -5.31 1.70 -13.02
N ALA A 205 -6.25 2.44 -12.41
CA ALA A 205 -6.34 3.88 -12.57
C ALA A 205 -5.22 4.68 -11.87
N VAL A 206 -4.52 4.10 -10.88
CA VAL A 206 -3.51 4.80 -10.06
C VAL A 206 -2.15 4.09 -10.00
N LYS A 207 -2.00 2.92 -10.62
CA LYS A 207 -0.76 2.12 -10.55
C LYS A 207 0.46 2.84 -11.13
N ASP A 208 0.25 3.75 -12.07
CA ASP A 208 1.31 4.51 -12.74
C ASP A 208 1.43 5.95 -12.18
N GLY A 209 0.48 6.39 -11.36
CA GLY A 209 0.47 7.70 -10.68
C GLY A 209 -0.85 7.96 -9.96
N ALA A 210 -0.77 8.64 -8.80
CA ALA A 210 -1.92 9.03 -7.98
C ALA A 210 -2.69 10.20 -8.59
#